data_53385b707669726578361f0d2f769ed9
#
_entry.id   53385b707669726578361f0d2f769ed9
#
_cell.length_a   1.000
_cell.length_b   1.000
_cell.length_c   1.000
_cell.angle_alpha   90.00
_cell.angle_beta   90.00
_cell.angle_gamma   90.00
#
_symmetry.space_group_name_H-M   'P 1'
#
loop_
_entity.id
_entity.type
_entity.pdbx_description
1 polymer ?
#
loop_
_entity_poly.entity_id
_entity_poly.type
_entity_poly.pdbx_seq_one_letter_code
_entity_poly.pdbx_strand_id
1 'polypeptide(L)'
;MELRRLVRGRVDWPRLEAIVRELRERYGREELHVRFLEADNWLSTPMVVDDEWFVKVISKQNSLVHALFTTGRNLGAFSSGTEGFFEHFGTPLEMAEHELEATRRMREIGLNAPEPVEAFEVDGFGVLVLEYLPHFQSLDRLDREREKQLAPAVFEALYTMHEHGLAHGDLRAENVLIVDDDVYFIDATNVSDEGAEDSWSYDLACALAAMEPLIGAKATVDAALESHTPEDLLAAIYFLDFVNIRPDHDFDAAALKGVIGQRAT
;
A
#
# COMPACT_ATOMS: atom_id res chain seq x y z
N MET A 1 20.81 5.32 5.93
CA MET A 1 20.83 5.96 4.58
C MET A 1 21.63 5.17 3.52
N GLU A 2 22.67 4.40 3.84
CA GLU A 2 23.46 3.67 2.82
C GLU A 2 22.83 2.36 2.34
N LEU A 3 22.14 1.59 3.20
CA LEU A 3 21.45 0.37 2.79
C LEU A 3 20.34 0.63 1.76
N ARG A 4 19.60 1.73 1.91
CA ARG A 4 18.54 2.17 0.98
C ARG A 4 19.06 2.39 -0.44
N ARG A 5 20.31 2.86 -0.61
CA ARG A 5 20.92 3.06 -1.93
C ARG A 5 21.39 1.78 -2.59
N LEU A 6 21.72 0.74 -1.81
CA LEU A 6 22.21 -0.55 -2.33
C LEU A 6 21.08 -1.46 -2.85
N VAL A 7 19.86 -1.30 -2.32
CA VAL A 7 18.69 -2.15 -2.61
C VAL A 7 17.82 -1.57 -3.74
N ARG A 8 17.98 -0.31 -4.11
CA ARG A 8 17.28 0.27 -5.28
C ARG A 8 17.69 -0.45 -6.55
N GLY A 9 16.84 -1.34 -7.04
CA GLY A 9 16.95 -1.89 -8.39
C GLY A 9 16.82 -0.76 -9.40
N ARG A 10 17.95 -0.18 -9.80
CA ARG A 10 17.96 0.84 -10.85
C ARG A 10 17.67 0.16 -12.17
N VAL A 11 16.53 0.50 -12.76
CA VAL A 11 16.29 0.20 -14.17
C VAL A 11 17.27 1.05 -14.97
N ASP A 12 18.11 0.42 -15.79
CA ASP A 12 19.07 1.13 -16.63
C ASP A 12 18.36 1.84 -17.79
N TRP A 13 19.00 2.87 -18.31
CA TRP A 13 18.41 3.73 -19.33
C TRP A 13 17.93 2.99 -20.59
N PRO A 14 18.69 2.03 -21.16
CA PRO A 14 18.23 1.27 -22.33
C PRO A 14 16.93 0.49 -22.10
N ARG A 15 16.71 -0.01 -20.89
CA ARG A 15 15.48 -0.74 -20.53
C ARG A 15 14.30 0.20 -20.34
N LEU A 16 14.52 1.37 -19.74
CA LEU A 16 13.51 2.41 -19.67
C LEU A 16 13.08 2.86 -21.08
N GLU A 17 14.03 3.02 -22.01
CA GLU A 17 13.74 3.31 -23.42
C GLU A 17 12.92 2.21 -24.10
N ALA A 18 13.19 0.93 -23.79
CA ALA A 18 12.40 -0.18 -24.32
C ALA A 18 10.97 -0.15 -23.80
N ILE A 19 10.77 0.13 -22.50
CA ILE A 19 9.45 0.26 -21.87
C ILE A 19 8.69 1.44 -22.46
N VAL A 20 9.32 2.61 -22.61
CA VAL A 20 8.69 3.81 -23.21
C VAL A 20 8.32 3.56 -24.68
N ARG A 21 9.16 2.81 -25.42
CA ARG A 21 8.84 2.42 -26.80
C ARG A 21 7.61 1.51 -26.86
N GLU A 22 7.52 0.52 -25.98
CA GLU A 22 6.37 -0.37 -25.90
C GLU A 22 5.09 0.39 -25.55
N LEU A 23 5.15 1.29 -24.55
CA LEU A 23 4.01 2.18 -24.22
C LEU A 23 3.57 3.01 -25.40
N ARG A 24 4.54 3.59 -26.14
CA ARG A 24 4.27 4.38 -27.33
C ARG A 24 3.54 3.58 -28.42
N GLU A 25 3.96 2.33 -28.66
CA GLU A 25 3.34 1.44 -29.64
C GLU A 25 1.93 1.02 -29.22
N ARG A 26 1.75 0.64 -27.92
CA ARG A 26 0.46 0.23 -27.37
C ARG A 26 -0.59 1.32 -27.42
N TYR A 27 -0.20 2.55 -27.07
CA TYR A 27 -1.14 3.68 -27.01
C TYR A 27 -1.19 4.51 -28.30
N GLY A 28 -0.48 4.09 -29.36
CA GLY A 28 -0.51 4.75 -30.67
C GLY A 28 -0.04 6.20 -30.64
N ARG A 29 0.92 6.52 -29.76
CA ARG A 29 1.48 7.86 -29.61
C ARG A 29 2.75 8.00 -30.46
N GLU A 30 2.95 9.17 -31.07
CA GLU A 30 4.21 9.47 -31.79
C GLU A 30 5.34 9.84 -30.81
N GLU A 31 5.01 10.60 -29.78
CA GLU A 31 5.91 11.00 -28.68
C GLU A 31 5.23 10.79 -27.34
N LEU A 32 6.00 10.53 -26.28
CA LEU A 32 5.54 10.45 -24.91
C LEU A 32 6.35 11.37 -24.01
N HIS A 33 5.68 12.10 -23.14
CA HIS A 33 6.30 12.90 -22.09
C HIS A 33 6.38 12.05 -20.81
N VAL A 34 7.61 11.76 -20.38
CA VAL A 34 7.85 10.91 -19.19
C VAL A 34 8.46 11.76 -18.09
N ARG A 35 7.84 11.73 -16.91
CA ARG A 35 8.32 12.36 -15.69
C ARG A 35 8.46 11.34 -14.59
N PHE A 36 9.69 11.13 -14.08
CA PHE A 36 9.93 10.24 -12.96
C PHE A 36 9.43 10.88 -11.66
N LEU A 37 8.77 10.07 -10.84
CA LEU A 37 8.37 10.50 -9.51
C LEU A 37 9.48 10.19 -8.50
N GLU A 38 9.77 11.16 -7.64
CA GLU A 38 10.61 10.93 -6.47
C GLU A 38 9.75 10.22 -5.41
N ALA A 39 9.76 8.90 -5.42
CA ALA A 39 9.15 8.10 -4.38
C ALA A 39 10.26 7.42 -3.55
N ASP A 40 10.09 7.38 -2.24
CA ASP A 40 10.93 6.56 -1.35
C ASP A 40 10.60 5.05 -1.49
N ASN A 41 10.00 4.68 -2.62
CA ASN A 41 9.62 3.33 -2.95
C ASN A 41 10.86 2.51 -3.37
N TRP A 42 11.11 1.42 -2.66
CA TRP A 42 12.26 0.54 -2.88
C TRP A 42 12.02 -0.51 -3.94
N LEU A 43 10.75 -0.75 -4.25
CA LEU A 43 10.30 -1.93 -4.99
C LEU A 43 9.93 -1.64 -6.45
N SER A 44 10.04 -0.38 -6.90
CA SER A 44 9.66 -0.03 -8.28
C SER A 44 10.26 1.29 -8.74
N THR A 45 10.14 1.56 -10.03
CA THR A 45 10.46 2.87 -10.63
C THR A 45 9.15 3.51 -11.11
N PRO A 46 8.56 4.43 -10.33
CA PRO A 46 7.33 5.09 -10.71
C PRO A 46 7.60 6.26 -11.65
N MET A 47 6.74 6.41 -12.67
CA MET A 47 6.76 7.53 -13.60
C MET A 47 5.34 7.92 -14.01
N VAL A 48 5.20 9.15 -14.44
CA VAL A 48 3.98 9.69 -15.05
C VAL A 48 4.24 9.86 -16.54
N VAL A 49 3.31 9.41 -17.36
CA VAL A 49 3.38 9.46 -18.82
C VAL A 49 2.22 10.29 -19.33
N ASP A 50 2.54 11.36 -20.08
CA ASP A 50 1.61 12.33 -20.71
C ASP A 50 0.62 12.99 -19.72
N ASP A 51 0.94 13.02 -18.40
CA ASP A 51 0.04 13.43 -17.31
C ASP A 51 -1.32 12.68 -17.32
N GLU A 52 -1.36 11.52 -17.98
CA GLU A 52 -2.54 10.66 -18.14
C GLU A 52 -2.36 9.33 -17.41
N TRP A 53 -1.15 8.75 -17.44
CA TRP A 53 -0.89 7.43 -16.86
C TRP A 53 0.16 7.48 -15.76
N PHE A 54 -0.12 6.78 -14.67
CA PHE A 54 0.88 6.38 -13.70
C PHE A 54 1.44 5.02 -14.12
N VAL A 55 2.74 4.94 -14.33
CA VAL A 55 3.41 3.72 -14.77
C VAL A 55 4.44 3.29 -13.72
N LYS A 56 4.33 2.07 -13.26
CA LYS A 56 5.19 1.46 -12.25
C LYS A 56 5.99 0.32 -12.87
N VAL A 57 7.33 0.47 -12.90
CA VAL A 57 8.22 -0.55 -13.44
C VAL A 57 8.80 -1.39 -12.30
N ILE A 58 8.53 -2.70 -12.34
CA ILE A 58 8.92 -3.68 -11.32
C ILE A 58 10.04 -4.55 -11.89
N SER A 59 11.17 -4.66 -11.19
CA SER A 59 12.30 -5.49 -11.59
C SER A 59 12.31 -6.83 -10.85
N LYS A 60 13.09 -7.80 -11.35
CA LYS A 60 13.33 -9.08 -10.64
C LYS A 60 13.94 -8.89 -9.25
N GLN A 61 14.76 -7.85 -9.08
CA GLN A 61 15.32 -7.52 -7.78
C GLN A 61 14.24 -7.02 -6.82
N ASN A 62 13.27 -6.29 -7.33
CA ASN A 62 12.12 -5.81 -6.57
C ASN A 62 11.22 -6.98 -6.12
N SER A 63 10.91 -7.93 -7.01
CA SER A 63 10.12 -9.11 -6.65
C SER A 63 10.85 -9.99 -5.61
N LEU A 64 12.17 -10.12 -5.72
CA LEU A 64 12.97 -10.86 -4.73
C LEU A 64 12.98 -10.18 -3.35
N VAL A 65 13.12 -8.85 -3.32
CA VAL A 65 13.06 -8.06 -2.08
C VAL A 65 11.67 -8.16 -1.46
N HIS A 66 10.61 -8.04 -2.25
CA HIS A 66 9.24 -8.26 -1.80
C HIS A 66 9.06 -9.67 -1.22
N ALA A 67 9.51 -10.72 -1.90
CA ALA A 67 9.45 -12.10 -1.41
C ALA A 67 10.19 -12.28 -0.08
N LEU A 68 11.35 -11.61 0.10
CA LEU A 68 12.11 -11.65 1.35
C LEU A 68 11.35 -10.97 2.50
N PHE A 69 10.76 -9.81 2.26
CA PHE A 69 9.93 -9.12 3.25
C PHE A 69 8.66 -9.91 3.58
N THR A 70 8.01 -10.49 2.57
CA THR A 70 6.84 -11.36 2.74
C THR A 70 7.18 -12.60 3.57
N THR A 71 8.31 -13.25 3.28
CA THR A 71 8.79 -14.37 4.09
C THR A 71 9.07 -13.95 5.54
N GLY A 72 9.68 -12.79 5.75
CA GLY A 72 9.91 -12.24 7.08
C GLY A 72 8.60 -11.94 7.83
N ARG A 73 7.61 -11.38 7.15
CA ARG A 73 6.25 -11.14 7.68
C ARG A 73 5.55 -12.45 8.05
N ASN A 74 5.57 -13.43 7.16
CA ASN A 74 4.99 -14.74 7.42
C ASN A 74 5.67 -15.46 8.61
N LEU A 75 7.00 -15.36 8.73
CA LEU A 75 7.72 -15.90 9.90
C LEU A 75 7.35 -15.17 11.20
N GLY A 76 7.11 -13.87 11.15
CA GLY A 76 6.61 -13.09 12.29
C GLY A 76 5.20 -13.53 12.68
N ALA A 77 4.31 -13.74 11.72
CA ALA A 77 2.97 -14.28 11.94
C ALA A 77 3.03 -15.69 12.55
N PHE A 78 3.90 -16.58 12.06
CA PHE A 78 4.12 -17.91 12.65
C PHE A 78 4.58 -17.84 14.12
N SER A 79 5.37 -16.87 14.51
CA SER A 79 5.79 -16.71 15.90
C SER A 79 4.65 -16.31 16.84
N SER A 80 3.59 -15.72 16.31
CA SER A 80 2.34 -15.41 17.01
C SER A 80 1.27 -16.50 16.89
N GLY A 81 1.57 -17.63 16.21
CA GLY A 81 0.69 -18.79 16.07
C GLY A 81 -0.30 -18.70 14.90
N THR A 82 -0.13 -17.72 14.01
CA THR A 82 -0.95 -17.57 12.81
C THR A 82 -0.22 -18.14 11.58
N GLU A 83 -0.96 -18.68 10.62
CA GLU A 83 -0.41 -19.10 9.33
C GLU A 83 -0.03 -17.87 8.50
N GLY A 84 1.02 -17.99 7.67
CA GLY A 84 1.46 -16.89 6.82
C GLY A 84 0.43 -16.58 5.72
N PHE A 85 -0.11 -15.37 5.72
CA PHE A 85 -1.20 -14.94 4.83
C PHE A 85 -0.73 -13.99 3.70
N PHE A 86 0.57 -13.75 3.58
CA PHE A 86 1.12 -12.92 2.49
C PHE A 86 1.49 -13.78 1.29
N GLU A 87 1.06 -13.35 0.10
CA GLU A 87 1.36 -14.03 -1.14
C GLU A 87 2.81 -13.82 -1.60
N HIS A 88 3.37 -14.84 -2.25
CA HIS A 88 4.71 -14.83 -2.83
C HIS A 88 4.59 -14.74 -4.35
N PHE A 89 5.16 -13.71 -4.94
CA PHE A 89 5.20 -13.55 -6.38
C PHE A 89 6.54 -14.04 -6.94
N GLY A 90 6.48 -14.91 -7.95
CA GLY A 90 7.65 -15.48 -8.61
C GLY A 90 8.28 -14.56 -9.65
N THR A 91 7.48 -13.68 -10.26
CA THR A 91 7.90 -12.82 -11.36
C THR A 91 7.44 -11.36 -11.17
N PRO A 92 8.14 -10.40 -11.81
CA PRO A 92 7.70 -9.01 -11.83
C PRO A 92 6.34 -8.79 -12.49
N LEU A 93 6.01 -9.61 -13.50
CA LEU A 93 4.70 -9.54 -14.15
C LEU A 93 3.58 -9.98 -13.20
N GLU A 94 3.75 -11.11 -12.50
CA GLU A 94 2.76 -11.55 -11.49
C GLU A 94 2.49 -10.47 -10.43
N MET A 95 3.53 -9.75 -9.98
CA MET A 95 3.34 -8.63 -9.06
C MET A 95 2.51 -7.50 -9.68
N ALA A 96 2.80 -7.13 -10.95
CA ALA A 96 2.08 -6.08 -11.65
C ALA A 96 0.60 -6.48 -11.88
N GLU A 97 0.35 -7.72 -12.29
CA GLU A 97 -1.00 -8.26 -12.51
C GLU A 97 -1.80 -8.34 -11.20
N HIS A 98 -1.16 -8.74 -10.10
CA HIS A 98 -1.79 -8.80 -8.80
C HIS A 98 -2.20 -7.41 -8.30
N GLU A 99 -1.32 -6.42 -8.39
CA GLU A 99 -1.63 -5.05 -8.01
C GLU A 99 -2.71 -4.42 -8.89
N LEU A 100 -2.71 -4.73 -10.20
CA LEU A 100 -3.76 -4.33 -11.13
C LEU A 100 -5.12 -4.92 -10.71
N GLU A 101 -5.15 -6.20 -10.36
CA GLU A 101 -6.37 -6.90 -9.93
C GLU A 101 -6.86 -6.39 -8.58
N ALA A 102 -5.96 -6.16 -7.61
CA ALA A 102 -6.31 -5.56 -6.33
C ALA A 102 -6.95 -4.18 -6.51
N THR A 103 -6.36 -3.35 -7.38
CA THR A 103 -6.89 -2.02 -7.72
C THR A 103 -8.29 -2.12 -8.36
N ARG A 104 -8.50 -3.10 -9.27
CA ARG A 104 -9.81 -3.35 -9.90
C ARG A 104 -10.86 -3.75 -8.86
N ARG A 105 -10.54 -4.70 -7.99
CA ARG A 105 -11.46 -5.17 -6.94
C ARG A 105 -11.84 -4.07 -5.95
N MET A 106 -10.90 -3.22 -5.55
CA MET A 106 -11.22 -2.05 -4.72
C MET A 106 -12.28 -1.15 -5.36
N ARG A 107 -12.16 -0.87 -6.66
CA ARG A 107 -13.15 -0.06 -7.40
C ARG A 107 -14.50 -0.77 -7.52
N GLU A 108 -14.51 -2.08 -7.76
CA GLU A 108 -15.75 -2.88 -7.87
C GLU A 108 -16.60 -2.85 -6.59
N ILE A 109 -15.97 -2.76 -5.43
CA ILE A 109 -16.66 -2.62 -4.13
C ILE A 109 -16.96 -1.16 -3.75
N GLY A 110 -16.69 -0.21 -4.66
CA GLY A 110 -17.01 1.21 -4.48
C GLY A 110 -15.96 2.04 -3.73
N LEU A 111 -14.77 1.49 -3.49
CA LEU A 111 -13.64 2.27 -2.97
C LEU A 111 -12.96 3.07 -4.07
N ASN A 112 -12.46 4.25 -3.70
CA ASN A 112 -11.66 5.04 -4.62
C ASN A 112 -10.25 4.44 -4.74
N ALA A 113 -9.88 4.14 -5.96
CA ALA A 113 -8.54 3.74 -6.40
C ALA A 113 -8.35 4.23 -7.84
N PRO A 114 -7.10 4.41 -8.32
CA PRO A 114 -6.85 4.77 -9.70
C PRO A 114 -7.52 3.80 -10.68
N GLU A 115 -7.94 4.28 -11.86
CA GLU A 115 -8.46 3.38 -12.90
C GLU A 115 -7.36 2.39 -13.32
N PRO A 116 -7.59 1.06 -13.21
CA PRO A 116 -6.62 0.07 -13.67
C PRO A 116 -6.66 -0.03 -15.20
N VAL A 117 -5.51 0.19 -15.85
CA VAL A 117 -5.40 0.15 -17.31
C VAL A 117 -4.93 -1.23 -17.77
N GLU A 118 -3.66 -1.56 -17.52
CA GLU A 118 -3.10 -2.87 -17.88
C GLU A 118 -1.82 -3.19 -17.09
N ALA A 119 -1.44 -4.49 -17.14
CA ALA A 119 -0.13 -4.96 -16.73
C ALA A 119 0.48 -5.80 -17.86
N PHE A 120 1.80 -5.67 -18.10
CA PHE A 120 2.50 -6.41 -19.16
C PHE A 120 3.99 -6.55 -18.84
N GLU A 121 4.69 -7.37 -19.62
CA GLU A 121 6.12 -7.59 -19.46
C GLU A 121 6.92 -6.96 -20.60
N VAL A 122 8.06 -6.33 -20.26
CA VAL A 122 9.07 -5.87 -21.23
C VAL A 122 10.44 -6.29 -20.70
N ASP A 123 11.17 -7.09 -21.46
CA ASP A 123 12.55 -7.52 -21.15
C ASP A 123 12.73 -8.07 -19.72
N GLY A 124 11.70 -8.77 -19.19
CA GLY A 124 11.70 -9.35 -17.85
C GLY A 124 11.36 -8.37 -16.72
N PHE A 125 10.85 -7.18 -17.05
CA PHE A 125 10.25 -6.22 -16.12
C PHE A 125 8.73 -6.30 -16.18
N GLY A 126 8.07 -6.31 -15.03
CA GLY A 126 6.64 -6.07 -14.96
C GLY A 126 6.36 -4.57 -15.07
N VAL A 127 5.41 -4.22 -15.90
CA VAL A 127 4.94 -2.85 -16.09
C VAL A 127 3.48 -2.79 -15.72
N LEU A 128 3.16 -2.01 -14.68
CA LEU A 128 1.80 -1.69 -14.28
C LEU A 128 1.45 -0.32 -14.78
N VAL A 129 0.28 -0.17 -15.39
CA VAL A 129 -0.27 1.10 -15.86
C VAL A 129 -1.60 1.35 -15.18
N LEU A 130 -1.70 2.47 -14.49
CA LEU A 130 -2.91 2.98 -13.86
C LEU A 130 -3.18 4.41 -14.34
N GLU A 131 -4.38 4.90 -14.09
CA GLU A 131 -4.69 6.33 -14.20
C GLU A 131 -3.72 7.16 -13.35
N TYR A 132 -3.27 8.28 -13.88
CA TYR A 132 -2.57 9.26 -13.08
C TYR A 132 -3.59 10.17 -12.37
N LEU A 133 -3.53 10.22 -11.06
CA LEU A 133 -4.35 11.12 -10.26
C LEU A 133 -3.64 12.49 -10.15
N PRO A 134 -4.12 13.54 -10.84
CA PRO A 134 -3.47 14.85 -10.74
C PRO A 134 -3.75 15.49 -9.37
N HIS A 135 -2.80 16.28 -8.88
CA HIS A 135 -2.93 17.08 -7.65
C HIS A 135 -3.17 16.28 -6.36
N PHE A 136 -2.88 14.97 -6.36
CA PHE A 136 -2.95 14.19 -5.13
C PHE A 136 -1.95 14.67 -4.08
N GLN A 137 -2.29 14.47 -2.83
CA GLN A 137 -1.38 14.54 -1.69
C GLN A 137 -1.43 13.22 -0.94
N SER A 138 -0.30 12.67 -0.53
CA SER A 138 -0.31 11.54 0.38
C SER A 138 -0.70 12.01 1.78
N LEU A 139 -1.32 11.12 2.55
CA LEU A 139 -1.88 11.43 3.87
C LEU A 139 -0.82 12.02 4.81
N ASP A 140 0.42 11.53 4.79
CA ASP A 140 1.57 12.01 5.58
C ASP A 140 2.07 13.41 5.20
N ARG A 141 1.55 14.00 4.12
CA ARG A 141 1.91 15.36 3.66
C ARG A 141 0.85 16.42 3.92
N LEU A 142 -0.25 16.02 4.53
CA LEU A 142 -1.29 16.95 4.94
C LEU A 142 -0.91 17.68 6.22
N ASP A 143 -1.64 18.73 6.54
CA ASP A 143 -1.58 19.29 7.88
C ASP A 143 -2.41 18.47 8.89
N ARG A 144 -2.05 18.56 10.16
CA ARG A 144 -2.64 17.76 11.24
C ARG A 144 -4.17 17.89 11.37
N GLU A 145 -4.72 19.06 11.07
CA GLU A 145 -6.18 19.23 11.16
C GLU A 145 -6.90 18.49 10.04
N ARG A 146 -6.29 18.49 8.87
CA ARG A 146 -6.78 17.76 7.71
C ARG A 146 -6.67 16.25 7.90
N GLU A 147 -5.52 15.78 8.43
CA GLU A 147 -5.31 14.37 8.79
C GLU A 147 -6.39 13.87 9.76
N LYS A 148 -6.70 14.66 10.80
CA LYS A 148 -7.76 14.32 11.75
C LYS A 148 -9.17 14.27 11.13
N GLN A 149 -9.45 15.18 10.19
CA GLN A 149 -10.76 15.21 9.53
C GLN A 149 -10.96 13.99 8.63
N LEU A 150 -9.89 13.51 8.00
CA LEU A 150 -9.92 12.39 7.07
C LEU A 150 -9.75 11.01 7.74
N ALA A 151 -9.23 10.97 8.98
CA ALA A 151 -8.99 9.73 9.68
C ALA A 151 -10.20 8.78 9.74
N PRO A 152 -11.44 9.24 10.08
CA PRO A 152 -12.60 8.36 10.04
C PRO A 152 -12.87 7.76 8.66
N ALA A 153 -12.72 8.55 7.59
CA ALA A 153 -12.93 8.07 6.22
C ALA A 153 -11.88 7.01 5.80
N VAL A 154 -10.64 7.14 6.26
CA VAL A 154 -9.60 6.11 6.03
C VAL A 154 -9.99 4.79 6.71
N PHE A 155 -10.43 4.82 7.97
CA PHE A 155 -10.84 3.61 8.68
C PHE A 155 -12.15 3.02 8.13
N GLU A 156 -13.12 3.85 7.72
CA GLU A 156 -14.36 3.39 7.08
C GLU A 156 -14.09 2.69 5.75
N ALA A 157 -13.20 3.26 4.93
CA ALA A 157 -12.82 2.64 3.67
C ALA A 157 -12.05 1.31 3.88
N LEU A 158 -11.19 1.23 4.89
CA LEU A 158 -10.53 -0.02 5.27
C LEU A 158 -11.55 -1.07 5.75
N TYR A 159 -12.50 -0.68 6.59
CA TYR A 159 -13.60 -1.54 7.03
C TYR A 159 -14.41 -2.08 5.84
N THR A 160 -14.76 -1.19 4.90
CA THR A 160 -15.46 -1.59 3.66
C THR A 160 -14.66 -2.62 2.86
N MET A 161 -13.34 -2.46 2.78
CA MET A 161 -12.44 -3.43 2.14
C MET A 161 -12.55 -4.81 2.80
N HIS A 162 -12.46 -4.86 4.12
CA HIS A 162 -12.55 -6.08 4.92
C HIS A 162 -13.91 -6.77 4.81
N GLU A 163 -15.01 -6.03 4.85
CA GLU A 163 -16.37 -6.57 4.68
C GLU A 163 -16.57 -7.27 3.32
N HIS A 164 -15.76 -6.94 2.32
CA HIS A 164 -15.78 -7.57 1.00
C HIS A 164 -14.70 -8.61 0.80
N GLY A 165 -14.07 -9.08 1.88
CA GLY A 165 -13.05 -10.14 1.84
C GLY A 165 -11.70 -9.68 1.28
N LEU A 166 -11.43 -8.37 1.21
CA LEU A 166 -10.17 -7.82 0.76
C LEU A 166 -9.32 -7.38 1.93
N ALA A 167 -8.01 -7.41 1.75
CA ALA A 167 -7.04 -6.79 2.65
C ALA A 167 -6.05 -5.95 1.84
N HIS A 168 -5.58 -4.85 2.41
CA HIS A 168 -4.57 -4.01 1.75
C HIS A 168 -3.18 -4.66 1.77
N GLY A 169 -2.79 -5.23 2.90
CA GLY A 169 -1.54 -5.96 3.10
C GLY A 169 -0.30 -5.11 3.35
N ASP A 170 -0.30 -3.82 2.98
CA ASP A 170 0.82 -2.89 3.21
C ASP A 170 0.34 -1.45 3.39
N LEU A 171 -0.62 -1.24 4.31
CA LEU A 171 -1.19 0.08 4.56
C LEU A 171 -0.17 0.98 5.27
N ARG A 172 0.16 2.10 4.61
CA ARG A 172 1.03 3.17 5.13
C ARG A 172 0.43 4.52 4.74
N ALA A 173 0.77 5.57 5.46
CA ALA A 173 0.23 6.91 5.17
C ALA A 173 0.57 7.40 3.74
N GLU A 174 1.71 6.98 3.19
CA GLU A 174 2.12 7.28 1.81
C GLU A 174 1.31 6.51 0.74
N ASN A 175 0.63 5.41 1.12
CA ASN A 175 -0.23 4.60 0.25
C ASN A 175 -1.71 5.04 0.32
N VAL A 176 -2.00 6.08 1.08
CA VAL A 176 -3.30 6.74 1.13
C VAL A 176 -3.18 8.11 0.47
N LEU A 177 -3.80 8.26 -0.68
CA LEU A 177 -3.79 9.51 -1.44
C LEU A 177 -5.10 10.26 -1.21
N ILE A 178 -5.02 11.57 -1.18
CA ILE A 178 -6.18 12.46 -1.06
C ILE A 178 -6.27 13.28 -2.33
N VAL A 179 -7.41 13.18 -2.98
CA VAL A 179 -7.76 13.94 -4.19
C VAL A 179 -9.13 14.58 -3.97
N ASP A 180 -9.22 15.90 -4.01
CA ASP A 180 -10.48 16.66 -3.82
C ASP A 180 -11.28 16.24 -2.56
N ASP A 181 -10.59 15.93 -1.45
CA ASP A 181 -11.12 15.44 -0.18
C ASP A 181 -11.52 13.96 -0.12
N ASP A 182 -11.42 13.25 -1.22
CA ASP A 182 -11.66 11.82 -1.29
C ASP A 182 -10.41 11.00 -0.97
N VAL A 183 -10.60 9.90 -0.23
CA VAL A 183 -9.54 8.94 0.14
C VAL A 183 -9.39 7.92 -0.97
N TYR A 184 -8.16 7.75 -1.47
CA TYR A 184 -7.76 6.75 -2.47
C TYR A 184 -6.72 5.80 -1.88
N PHE A 185 -6.87 4.50 -2.09
CA PHE A 185 -5.84 3.52 -1.74
C PHE A 185 -5.03 3.14 -2.97
N ILE A 186 -3.72 3.00 -2.77
CA ILE A 186 -2.76 2.52 -3.78
C ILE A 186 -1.84 1.45 -3.18
N ASP A 187 -1.15 0.69 -4.03
CA ASP A 187 -0.17 -0.32 -3.62
C ASP A 187 -0.74 -1.44 -2.72
N ALA A 188 -2.02 -1.81 -2.90
CA ALA A 188 -2.60 -2.95 -2.22
C ALA A 188 -1.93 -4.25 -2.70
N THR A 189 -1.48 -5.08 -1.77
CA THR A 189 -0.66 -6.27 -2.03
C THR A 189 -1.29 -7.58 -1.58
N ASN A 190 -2.48 -7.55 -0.98
CA ASN A 190 -3.13 -8.76 -0.50
C ASN A 190 -4.62 -8.78 -0.86
N VAL A 191 -5.00 -9.73 -1.70
CA VAL A 191 -6.38 -9.94 -2.18
C VAL A 191 -6.83 -11.38 -1.87
N SER A 192 -6.10 -12.10 -0.98
CA SER A 192 -6.35 -13.51 -0.69
C SER A 192 -7.53 -13.70 0.24
N ASP A 193 -8.42 -14.65 -0.12
CA ASP A 193 -9.56 -15.07 0.72
C ASP A 193 -9.12 -15.99 1.89
N GLU A 194 -7.87 -16.51 1.87
CA GLU A 194 -7.34 -17.41 2.91
C GLU A 194 -6.67 -16.62 4.04
N GLY A 195 -7.08 -16.85 5.30
CA GLY A 195 -6.54 -16.14 6.47
C GLY A 195 -7.09 -14.72 6.68
N ALA A 196 -8.30 -14.46 6.22
CA ALA A 196 -8.90 -13.13 6.15
C ALA A 196 -8.90 -12.37 7.50
N GLU A 197 -9.32 -13.00 8.61
CA GLU A 197 -9.44 -12.32 9.92
C GLU A 197 -8.08 -11.80 10.43
N ASP A 198 -7.01 -12.60 10.30
CA ASP A 198 -5.67 -12.19 10.70
C ASP A 198 -5.11 -11.09 9.76
N SER A 199 -5.41 -11.17 8.45
CA SER A 199 -5.05 -10.14 7.47
C SER A 199 -5.74 -8.80 7.78
N TRP A 200 -7.01 -8.83 8.17
CA TRP A 200 -7.77 -7.62 8.55
C TRP A 200 -7.25 -7.01 9.85
N SER A 201 -6.97 -7.84 10.84
CA SER A 201 -6.37 -7.39 12.11
C SER A 201 -4.98 -6.79 11.90
N TYR A 202 -4.18 -7.36 10.98
CA TYR A 202 -2.89 -6.81 10.58
C TYR A 202 -3.05 -5.48 9.84
N ASP A 203 -3.96 -5.37 8.89
CA ASP A 203 -4.24 -4.13 8.16
C ASP A 203 -4.69 -3.01 9.10
N LEU A 204 -5.57 -3.34 10.05
CA LEU A 204 -6.02 -2.38 11.07
C LEU A 204 -4.84 -1.94 11.96
N ALA A 205 -3.93 -2.85 12.32
CA ALA A 205 -2.71 -2.49 13.05
C ALA A 205 -1.80 -1.57 12.22
N CYS A 206 -1.67 -1.81 10.91
CA CYS A 206 -0.94 -0.93 10.00
C CYS A 206 -1.60 0.46 9.89
N ALA A 207 -2.93 0.53 9.78
CA ALA A 207 -3.67 1.79 9.74
C ALA A 207 -3.50 2.59 11.04
N LEU A 208 -3.61 1.93 12.19
CA LEU A 208 -3.36 2.54 13.50
C LEU A 208 -1.93 3.08 13.61
N ALA A 209 -0.94 2.30 13.16
CA ALA A 209 0.47 2.67 13.15
C ALA A 209 0.76 3.84 12.20
N ALA A 210 0.09 3.89 11.04
CA ALA A 210 0.23 4.97 10.07
C ALA A 210 -0.39 6.29 10.57
N MET A 211 -1.51 6.22 11.29
CA MET A 211 -2.25 7.39 11.77
C MET A 211 -1.72 7.96 13.10
N GLU A 212 -1.14 7.12 13.96
CA GLU A 212 -0.68 7.56 15.30
C GLU A 212 0.33 8.71 15.24
N PRO A 213 1.39 8.68 14.42
CA PRO A 213 2.34 9.79 14.33
C PRO A 213 1.72 11.10 13.85
N LEU A 214 0.67 11.02 13.05
CA LEU A 214 0.01 12.16 12.42
C LEU A 214 -0.92 12.88 13.41
N ILE A 215 -1.79 12.13 14.07
CA ILE A 215 -2.87 12.71 14.90
C ILE A 215 -2.79 12.35 16.40
N GLY A 216 -1.93 11.40 16.76
CA GLY A 216 -1.74 10.90 18.11
C GLY A 216 -2.68 9.76 18.49
N ALA A 217 -2.22 8.86 19.39
CA ALA A 217 -2.88 7.59 19.71
C ALA A 217 -4.38 7.73 20.05
N LYS A 218 -4.75 8.75 20.85
CA LYS A 218 -6.15 8.92 21.26
C LYS A 218 -7.05 9.25 20.06
N ALA A 219 -6.66 10.21 19.22
CA ALA A 219 -7.46 10.60 18.06
C ALA A 219 -7.54 9.46 17.03
N THR A 220 -6.46 8.70 16.86
CA THR A 220 -6.41 7.53 15.99
C THR A 220 -7.40 6.46 16.42
N VAL A 221 -7.39 6.09 17.72
CA VAL A 221 -8.33 5.07 18.26
C VAL A 221 -9.76 5.58 18.22
N ASP A 222 -10.01 6.85 18.56
CA ASP A 222 -11.35 7.44 18.48
C ASP A 222 -11.90 7.40 17.04
N ALA A 223 -11.07 7.72 16.02
CA ALA A 223 -11.44 7.66 14.61
C ALA A 223 -11.72 6.20 14.14
N ALA A 224 -10.88 5.25 14.55
CA ALA A 224 -11.06 3.84 14.20
C ALA A 224 -12.38 3.27 14.78
N LEU A 225 -12.77 3.68 15.99
CA LEU A 225 -14.00 3.24 16.63
C LEU A 225 -15.29 3.78 15.97
N GLU A 226 -15.20 4.67 14.98
CA GLU A 226 -16.37 5.11 14.21
C GLU A 226 -16.85 4.01 13.24
N SER A 227 -15.94 3.12 12.80
CA SER A 227 -16.24 2.04 11.85
C SER A 227 -15.91 0.64 12.36
N HIS A 228 -14.95 0.49 13.29
CA HIS A 228 -14.51 -0.78 13.84
C HIS A 228 -15.00 -0.98 15.27
N THR A 229 -15.15 -2.24 15.68
CA THR A 229 -15.53 -2.59 17.06
C THR A 229 -14.33 -2.55 18.01
N PRO A 230 -14.56 -2.46 19.34
CA PRO A 230 -13.48 -2.63 20.33
C PRO A 230 -12.76 -3.99 20.20
N GLU A 231 -13.48 -5.03 19.80
CA GLU A 231 -12.96 -6.37 19.57
C GLU A 231 -11.97 -6.41 18.42
N ASP A 232 -12.25 -5.71 17.31
CA ASP A 232 -11.34 -5.58 16.17
C ASP A 232 -10.03 -4.89 16.57
N LEU A 233 -10.15 -3.83 17.39
CA LEU A 233 -8.99 -3.12 17.91
C LEU A 233 -8.16 -3.98 18.86
N LEU A 234 -8.81 -4.82 19.69
CA LEU A 234 -8.10 -5.76 20.55
C LEU A 234 -7.37 -6.84 19.75
N ALA A 235 -7.96 -7.33 18.66
CA ALA A 235 -7.29 -8.24 17.74
C ALA A 235 -6.08 -7.59 17.06
N ALA A 236 -6.19 -6.34 16.64
CA ALA A 236 -5.10 -5.59 16.04
C ALA A 236 -3.90 -5.36 17.00
N ILE A 237 -4.12 -5.31 18.32
CA ILE A 237 -3.04 -5.16 19.33
C ILE A 237 -1.94 -6.21 19.15
N TYR A 238 -2.29 -7.45 18.81
CA TYR A 238 -1.33 -8.53 18.63
C TYR A 238 -0.33 -8.26 17.51
N PHE A 239 -0.73 -7.48 16.52
CA PHE A 239 0.10 -7.14 15.37
C PHE A 239 0.89 -5.85 15.54
N LEU A 240 0.56 -4.97 16.49
CA LEU A 240 1.25 -3.68 16.67
C LEU A 240 2.76 -3.84 16.96
N ASP A 241 3.16 -4.84 17.77
CA ASP A 241 4.59 -5.09 18.01
C ASP A 241 5.30 -5.57 16.73
N PHE A 242 4.61 -6.35 15.93
CA PHE A 242 5.13 -6.84 14.66
C PHE A 242 5.27 -5.70 13.64
N VAL A 243 4.27 -4.82 13.54
CA VAL A 243 4.34 -3.61 12.70
C VAL A 243 5.47 -2.67 13.18
N ASN A 244 5.67 -2.54 14.48
CA ASN A 244 6.71 -1.69 15.07
C ASN A 244 8.16 -2.16 14.80
N ILE A 245 8.36 -3.42 14.42
CA ILE A 245 9.69 -3.92 14.01
C ILE A 245 10.00 -3.52 12.55
N ARG A 246 9.00 -3.16 11.78
CA ARG A 246 9.17 -2.77 10.38
C ARG A 246 9.88 -1.42 10.27
N PRO A 247 10.89 -1.29 9.40
CA PRO A 247 11.69 -0.06 9.28
C PRO A 247 10.92 1.11 8.61
N ASP A 248 9.75 0.84 8.06
CA ASP A 248 8.86 1.76 7.36
C ASP A 248 7.71 2.28 8.23
N HIS A 249 7.65 1.86 9.51
CA HIS A 249 6.75 2.40 10.52
C HIS A 249 7.55 2.93 11.72
N ASP A 250 7.20 4.13 12.18
CA ASP A 250 7.78 4.77 13.38
C ASP A 250 6.63 5.41 14.18
N PHE A 251 6.13 4.71 15.19
CA PHE A 251 4.95 5.08 15.96
C PHE A 251 5.04 4.61 17.42
N ASP A 252 4.22 5.15 18.30
CA ASP A 252 4.15 4.77 19.71
C ASP A 252 3.16 3.60 19.92
N ALA A 253 3.64 2.37 19.75
CA ALA A 253 2.83 1.16 19.97
C ALA A 253 2.31 1.06 21.42
N ALA A 254 3.06 1.55 22.41
CA ALA A 254 2.65 1.49 23.81
C ALA A 254 1.50 2.46 24.09
N ALA A 255 1.54 3.65 23.49
CA ALA A 255 0.45 4.61 23.59
C ALA A 255 -0.84 4.08 22.95
N LEU A 256 -0.76 3.50 21.73
CA LEU A 256 -1.91 2.87 21.08
C LEU A 256 -2.53 1.76 21.94
N LYS A 257 -1.72 0.80 22.41
CA LYS A 257 -2.18 -0.31 23.29
C LYS A 257 -2.85 0.21 24.55
N GLY A 258 -2.28 1.26 25.16
CA GLY A 258 -2.84 1.87 26.36
C GLY A 258 -4.22 2.48 26.12
N VAL A 259 -4.41 3.19 25.00
CA VAL A 259 -5.69 3.81 24.65
C VAL A 259 -6.73 2.74 24.26
N ILE A 260 -6.36 1.75 23.44
CA ILE A 260 -7.26 0.65 23.06
C ILE A 260 -7.74 -0.10 24.29
N GLY A 261 -6.83 -0.46 25.23
CA GLY A 261 -7.20 -1.14 26.46
C GLY A 261 -8.17 -0.34 27.36
N GLN A 262 -8.08 1.00 27.33
CA GLN A 262 -9.03 1.87 28.05
C GLN A 262 -10.41 1.96 27.37
N ARG A 263 -10.48 1.78 26.06
CA ARG A 263 -11.73 1.89 25.27
C ARG A 263 -12.48 0.56 25.20
N ALA A 264 -11.78 -0.57 25.33
CA ALA A 264 -12.35 -1.91 25.29
C ALA A 264 -12.90 -2.40 26.66
N THR A 265 -12.76 -1.58 27.71
CA THR A 265 -13.33 -1.83 29.06
C THR A 265 -14.52 -0.93 29.32
#